data_70e76e504386e347e452a4d9dbfdb01a
#
_entry.id   70e76e504386e347e452a4d9dbfdb01a
#
_cell.length_a   1.000
_cell.length_b   1.000
_cell.length_c   1.000
_cell.angle_alpha   90.00
_cell.angle_beta   90.00
_cell.angle_gamma   90.00
#
_symmetry.space_group_name_H-M   'P 1'
#
loop_
_entity.id
_entity.type
_entity.pdbx_description
1 polymer ?
#
loop_
_entity_poly.entity_id
_entity_poly.type
_entity_poly.pdbx_seq_one_letter_code
_entity_poly.pdbx_strand_id
1 'polypeptide(L)'
;MMKYNSKIFARSICAVMVGVMMVGGLTGCGNDDAVDGRGMRLEKQNGDKTEITGIAEKYREKESKQKKKSLQDNGLSGIFNSTSNDVMYAEEACDVATVAGDTAMVTDASNSMYTEIAYDTREYDSVAENGFVSTADRPLSTFAADRDTASYSNVRSYIESGCLPPDGAVRIEEMLNYFTYDYRRKPEDGEKFSIYTEYSDCPWNKDTKLMMVGINTDEIDFGDKKPSNLVFLIDTSGSMYEDNKLPLVQQSFAMLAENLDENDKVSIVTYAGEDTVVLSGTSGSEQYTINEALSSMTAEGCTNGGDAIITAYELAEKNFIEGGNNRVILATDGDLNVGLTSESDLVDLITEEKKENNIFLSVLGFGTDNLKDNKLEALADNGDGSYAFIDSAYEAKKVLVDEMGGTLNTVAKDVKFQIEFNPANVKGYRQIGYENRALADADFANDAVDGGEIGAGHMVTVLYEIVPAGSDFDVPAAEHKYGQDSNQANTSETASQDVKDKSDSAEDYTGELATVNVRYKEPDGDKSSLVSRVV
;
A
#
# COMPACT_ATOMS: atom_id res chain seq x y z
N MET A 1 -37.04 -13.92 14.44
CA MET A 1 -36.36 -14.48 15.63
C MET A 1 -35.64 -15.77 15.22
N MET A 2 -34.49 -15.66 14.61
CA MET A 2 -33.62 -16.80 14.31
C MET A 2 -32.37 -16.65 15.19
N LYS A 3 -32.18 -17.58 16.11
CA LYS A 3 -30.96 -17.70 16.90
C LYS A 3 -29.84 -18.20 15.97
N TYR A 4 -28.97 -17.33 15.52
CA TYR A 4 -27.78 -17.72 14.80
C TYR A 4 -26.68 -18.13 15.77
N ASN A 5 -26.00 -19.21 15.44
CA ASN A 5 -25.04 -19.90 16.30
C ASN A 5 -23.70 -19.16 16.35
N SER A 6 -23.42 -18.43 17.42
CA SER A 6 -22.13 -17.74 17.70
C SER A 6 -20.89 -18.66 17.71
N LYS A 7 -21.08 -19.97 17.54
CA LYS A 7 -19.97 -20.95 17.53
C LYS A 7 -19.24 -21.09 16.19
N ILE A 8 -19.76 -20.48 15.11
CA ILE A 8 -19.17 -20.64 13.76
C ILE A 8 -18.05 -19.62 13.56
N PHE A 9 -18.20 -18.40 14.04
CA PHE A 9 -17.21 -17.33 13.85
C PHE A 9 -15.88 -17.57 14.59
N ALA A 10 -15.95 -17.96 15.88
CA ALA A 10 -14.76 -18.29 16.66
C ALA A 10 -14.00 -19.54 16.12
N ARG A 11 -14.69 -20.40 15.37
CA ARG A 11 -14.06 -21.58 14.74
C ARG A 11 -13.38 -21.26 13.42
N SER A 12 -13.83 -20.24 12.67
CA SER A 12 -13.22 -19.86 11.40
C SER A 12 -11.88 -19.15 11.59
N ILE A 13 -11.77 -18.24 12.57
CA ILE A 13 -10.51 -17.55 12.86
C ILE A 13 -9.44 -18.50 13.40
N CYS A 14 -9.79 -19.47 14.26
CA CYS A 14 -8.84 -20.49 14.75
C CYS A 14 -8.51 -21.58 13.72
N ALA A 15 -9.38 -21.88 12.75
CA ALA A 15 -9.14 -22.94 11.78
C ALA A 15 -8.16 -22.53 10.67
N VAL A 16 -8.06 -21.25 10.35
CA VAL A 16 -7.15 -20.72 9.32
C VAL A 16 -5.68 -20.77 9.80
N MET A 17 -5.43 -20.64 11.10
CA MET A 17 -4.07 -20.72 11.65
C MET A 17 -3.47 -22.14 11.68
N VAL A 18 -4.26 -23.19 11.51
CA VAL A 18 -3.82 -24.59 11.62
C VAL A 18 -3.80 -25.32 10.26
N GLY A 19 -4.41 -24.77 9.21
CA GLY A 19 -4.62 -25.44 7.94
C GLY A 19 -3.44 -25.38 6.94
N VAL A 20 -2.41 -24.57 7.17
CA VAL A 20 -1.32 -24.31 6.19
C VAL A 20 -0.16 -25.31 6.28
N MET A 21 -0.16 -26.26 7.21
CA MET A 21 1.00 -27.13 7.46
C MET A 21 0.98 -28.50 6.78
N MET A 22 0.28 -28.74 5.67
CA MET A 22 0.44 -30.02 4.95
C MET A 22 0.14 -29.92 3.45
N VAL A 23 1.10 -29.55 2.61
CA VAL A 23 1.36 -30.21 1.32
C VAL A 23 2.78 -29.83 0.86
N GLY A 24 3.74 -30.61 1.20
CA GLY A 24 5.09 -30.56 0.65
C GLY A 24 5.45 -31.95 0.12
N GLY A 25 5.85 -31.99 -1.14
CA GLY A 25 6.65 -33.08 -1.66
C GLY A 25 6.00 -33.94 -2.71
N LEU A 26 6.49 -33.80 -3.93
CA LEU A 26 6.96 -34.97 -4.71
C LEU A 26 7.73 -34.50 -5.97
N THR A 27 8.94 -34.94 -6.02
CA THR A 27 9.97 -34.93 -7.05
C THR A 27 9.57 -35.60 -8.36
N GLY A 28 10.13 -35.07 -9.46
CA GLY A 28 10.19 -35.81 -10.72
C GLY A 28 11.25 -35.24 -11.66
N CYS A 29 12.37 -35.92 -11.71
CA CYS A 29 13.46 -35.73 -12.70
C CYS A 29 13.03 -36.14 -14.12
N GLY A 30 13.64 -35.49 -15.10
CA GLY A 30 13.84 -36.19 -16.39
C GLY A 30 14.01 -35.32 -17.62
N ASN A 31 15.28 -35.21 -17.99
CA ASN A 31 15.87 -35.32 -19.32
C ASN A 31 15.90 -34.13 -20.31
N ASP A 32 17.16 -33.86 -20.59
CA ASP A 32 17.78 -33.18 -21.71
C ASP A 32 17.13 -33.41 -23.07
N ASP A 33 16.99 -32.33 -23.85
CA ASP A 33 17.28 -32.37 -25.27
C ASP A 33 17.72 -30.96 -25.73
N ALA A 34 18.95 -30.90 -26.20
CA ALA A 34 19.58 -29.72 -26.80
C ALA A 34 18.99 -29.43 -28.19
N VAL A 35 18.59 -28.19 -28.44
CA VAL A 35 18.31 -27.69 -29.78
C VAL A 35 19.13 -26.42 -30.04
N ASP A 36 19.80 -26.48 -31.14
CA ASP A 36 20.82 -25.67 -31.77
C ASP A 36 20.41 -24.21 -32.01
N GLY A 37 21.36 -23.31 -31.72
CA GLY A 37 21.18 -21.87 -31.83
C GLY A 37 21.14 -21.34 -33.25
N ARG A 38 20.22 -20.45 -33.50
CA ARG A 38 20.39 -19.40 -34.51
C ARG A 38 20.09 -18.04 -33.86
N GLY A 39 21.16 -17.36 -33.49
CA GLY A 39 21.11 -16.00 -33.03
C GLY A 39 20.51 -15.06 -34.10
N MET A 40 19.36 -14.53 -33.82
CA MET A 40 18.84 -13.32 -34.43
C MET A 40 19.24 -12.14 -33.53
N ARG A 41 20.12 -11.32 -34.03
CA ARG A 41 20.57 -10.08 -33.41
C ARG A 41 19.41 -9.10 -33.47
N LEU A 42 18.79 -8.83 -32.34
CA LEU A 42 17.82 -7.74 -32.20
C LEU A 42 18.55 -6.43 -32.48
N GLU A 43 18.15 -5.74 -33.52
CA GLU A 43 18.56 -4.34 -33.73
C GLU A 43 17.94 -3.52 -32.61
N LYS A 44 18.79 -2.92 -31.79
CA LYS A 44 18.38 -1.86 -30.86
C LYS A 44 17.65 -0.79 -31.67
N GLN A 45 16.35 -0.69 -31.53
CA GLN A 45 15.65 0.51 -31.96
C GLN A 45 16.19 1.65 -31.09
N ASN A 46 17.10 2.44 -31.68
CA ASN A 46 17.43 3.74 -31.14
C ASN A 46 16.17 4.60 -31.23
N GLY A 47 15.33 4.54 -30.20
CA GLY A 47 14.25 5.50 -29.95
C GLY A 47 14.89 6.89 -29.89
N ASP A 48 14.31 7.78 -30.65
CA ASP A 48 14.74 9.17 -30.78
C ASP A 48 14.81 9.83 -29.40
N LYS A 49 16.02 10.09 -28.89
CA LYS A 49 16.27 10.74 -27.59
C LYS A 49 15.82 12.21 -27.53
N THR A 50 15.15 12.70 -28.57
CA THR A 50 14.86 14.14 -28.75
C THR A 50 13.46 14.60 -28.32
N GLU A 51 12.56 13.72 -27.91
CA GLU A 51 11.20 14.11 -27.46
C GLU A 51 10.88 13.84 -25.98
N ILE A 52 11.81 13.31 -25.20
CA ILE A 52 11.62 12.96 -23.79
C ILE A 52 12.31 14.03 -22.91
N THR A 53 11.79 15.24 -22.81
CA THR A 53 12.51 16.31 -22.10
C THR A 53 11.66 17.15 -21.14
N GLY A 54 10.36 16.91 -21.06
CA GLY A 54 9.48 17.81 -20.31
C GLY A 54 9.60 17.69 -18.79
N ILE A 55 9.40 16.51 -18.25
CA ILE A 55 9.39 16.26 -16.79
C ILE A 55 10.81 16.33 -16.23
N ALA A 56 11.77 15.66 -16.88
CA ALA A 56 13.18 15.66 -16.47
C ALA A 56 13.79 17.07 -16.43
N GLU A 57 13.49 17.93 -17.42
CA GLU A 57 13.95 19.34 -17.40
C GLU A 57 13.32 20.13 -16.24
N LYS A 58 12.03 19.96 -15.99
CA LYS A 58 11.29 20.61 -14.89
C LYS A 58 11.90 20.30 -13.54
N TYR A 59 12.19 19.02 -13.27
CA TYR A 59 12.78 18.59 -12.00
C TYR A 59 14.25 18.98 -11.86
N ARG A 60 15.07 18.87 -12.89
CA ARG A 60 16.46 19.37 -12.89
C ARG A 60 16.54 20.89 -12.69
N GLU A 61 15.58 21.66 -13.22
CA GLU A 61 15.48 23.09 -12.95
C GLU A 61 15.06 23.36 -11.50
N LYS A 62 14.14 22.57 -10.92
CA LYS A 62 13.70 22.67 -9.53
C LYS A 62 14.88 22.39 -8.58
N GLU A 63 15.63 21.33 -8.81
CA GLU A 63 16.85 20.96 -8.09
C GLU A 63 17.93 22.07 -8.15
N SER A 64 18.19 22.59 -9.36
CA SER A 64 19.15 23.67 -9.53
C SER A 64 18.77 24.95 -8.80
N LYS A 65 17.45 25.23 -8.68
CA LYS A 65 16.92 26.37 -7.92
C LYS A 65 17.02 26.15 -6.41
N GLN A 66 16.75 24.94 -5.92
CA GLN A 66 16.91 24.57 -4.51
C GLN A 66 18.38 24.61 -4.09
N LYS A 67 19.28 24.05 -4.88
CA LYS A 67 20.72 24.08 -4.64
C LYS A 67 21.29 25.51 -4.62
N LYS A 68 20.76 26.39 -5.48
CA LYS A 68 21.09 27.82 -5.45
C LYS A 68 20.54 28.51 -4.20
N LYS A 69 19.35 28.16 -3.73
CA LYS A 69 18.73 28.71 -2.52
C LYS A 69 19.47 28.27 -1.26
N SER A 70 19.83 27.00 -1.14
CA SER A 70 20.61 26.47 0.00
C SER A 70 22.02 27.08 0.08
N LEU A 71 22.65 27.38 -1.06
CA LEU A 71 23.93 28.09 -1.12
C LEU A 71 23.80 29.56 -0.72
N GLN A 72 22.64 30.17 -0.98
CA GLN A 72 22.35 31.55 -0.56
C GLN A 72 22.04 31.66 0.94
N ASP A 73 21.29 30.72 1.48
CA ASP A 73 20.94 30.65 2.92
C ASP A 73 22.15 30.31 3.81
N ASN A 74 23.15 29.60 3.27
CA ASN A 74 24.38 29.24 3.97
C ASN A 74 25.49 30.30 3.87
N GLY A 75 25.22 31.50 3.37
CA GLY A 75 26.16 32.65 3.40
C GLY A 75 27.40 32.47 2.51
N LEU A 76 27.42 31.55 1.56
CA LEU A 76 28.56 31.26 0.66
C LEU A 76 28.48 31.99 -0.70
N SER A 77 27.74 33.07 -0.81
CA SER A 77 27.58 33.85 -2.06
C SER A 77 28.74 34.79 -2.38
N GLY A 78 29.97 34.36 -2.11
CA GLY A 78 31.14 35.26 -2.25
C GLY A 78 32.30 34.77 -3.11
N ILE A 79 32.32 33.52 -3.60
CA ILE A 79 33.47 33.02 -4.34
C ILE A 79 32.97 32.10 -5.47
N PHE A 80 32.69 32.63 -6.63
CA PHE A 80 32.85 31.95 -7.92
C PHE A 80 32.29 32.85 -9.03
N ASN A 81 33.13 33.77 -9.48
CA ASN A 81 32.99 34.40 -10.79
C ASN A 81 34.29 34.12 -11.54
N SER A 82 34.35 32.98 -12.24
CA SER A 82 35.28 32.81 -13.35
C SER A 82 34.77 31.68 -14.28
N THR A 83 34.58 32.13 -15.47
CA THR A 83 34.33 31.34 -16.70
C THR A 83 35.28 30.18 -16.88
N SER A 84 34.73 28.98 -17.04
CA SER A 84 35.20 28.01 -18.07
C SER A 84 34.24 26.80 -18.08
N ASN A 85 33.76 26.50 -19.29
CA ASN A 85 33.14 25.24 -19.63
C ASN A 85 34.16 24.11 -19.49
N ASP A 86 34.05 23.33 -18.49
CA ASP A 86 34.57 21.96 -18.43
C ASP A 86 33.65 21.19 -17.47
N VAL A 87 32.67 20.51 -18.05
CA VAL A 87 31.90 19.49 -17.35
C VAL A 87 32.81 18.28 -17.26
N MET A 88 33.54 18.17 -16.15
CA MET A 88 34.15 16.90 -15.77
C MET A 88 33.01 16.01 -15.21
N TYR A 89 32.68 14.99 -16.00
CA TYR A 89 31.97 13.82 -15.49
C TYR A 89 32.88 13.18 -14.44
N ALA A 90 32.51 13.29 -13.17
CA ALA A 90 33.03 12.41 -12.15
C ALA A 90 32.37 11.05 -12.38
N GLU A 91 33.12 10.10 -12.94
CA GLU A 91 32.83 8.68 -12.77
C GLU A 91 32.99 8.42 -11.26
N GLU A 92 31.87 8.46 -10.52
CA GLU A 92 31.82 7.84 -9.22
C GLU A 92 31.86 6.33 -9.43
N ALA A 93 33.04 5.78 -9.18
CA ALA A 93 33.24 4.35 -9.13
C ALA A 93 32.29 3.76 -8.10
N CYS A 94 31.52 2.74 -8.49
CA CYS A 94 30.87 1.84 -7.53
C CYS A 94 31.95 1.29 -6.59
N ASP A 95 32.05 1.84 -5.39
CA ASP A 95 32.86 1.26 -4.36
C ASP A 95 32.23 -0.06 -3.93
N VAL A 96 32.74 -1.14 -4.50
CA VAL A 96 32.62 -2.45 -3.87
C VAL A 96 33.30 -2.29 -2.51
N ALA A 97 32.54 -2.16 -1.45
CA ALA A 97 33.04 -2.13 -0.10
C ALA A 97 33.65 -3.50 0.23
N THR A 98 34.89 -3.70 -0.20
CA THR A 98 35.75 -4.72 0.37
C THR A 98 36.10 -4.28 1.79
N VAL A 99 35.32 -4.76 2.75
CA VAL A 99 35.71 -4.68 4.15
C VAL A 99 36.96 -5.50 4.32
N ALA A 100 38.12 -4.83 4.31
CA ALA A 100 39.37 -5.40 4.71
C ALA A 100 39.37 -5.61 6.24
N GLY A 101 38.85 -6.75 6.66
CA GLY A 101 38.97 -7.23 8.03
C GLY A 101 40.39 -7.74 8.24
N ASP A 102 41.10 -7.21 9.26
CA ASP A 102 42.37 -7.68 9.78
C ASP A 102 42.30 -9.19 10.06
N THR A 103 42.95 -9.97 9.21
CA THR A 103 43.15 -11.42 9.42
C THR A 103 44.26 -11.66 10.39
N ALA A 104 43.93 -11.91 11.65
CA ALA A 104 44.81 -12.68 12.52
C ALA A 104 44.75 -14.15 12.11
N MET A 105 45.81 -14.67 11.47
CA MET A 105 45.97 -16.10 11.19
C MET A 105 46.01 -16.91 12.49
N VAL A 106 44.97 -17.71 12.71
CA VAL A 106 45.04 -18.88 13.58
C VAL A 106 44.76 -20.09 12.68
N THR A 107 45.83 -20.85 12.41
CA THR A 107 45.76 -22.15 11.73
C THR A 107 45.26 -23.17 12.73
N ASP A 108 44.01 -23.61 12.58
CA ASP A 108 43.59 -24.91 13.07
C ASP A 108 42.59 -25.54 12.08
N ALA A 109 42.97 -26.71 11.59
CA ALA A 109 42.26 -27.46 10.58
C ALA A 109 41.10 -28.20 11.22
N SER A 110 39.91 -27.60 11.20
CA SER A 110 38.66 -28.31 11.32
C SER A 110 37.65 -27.64 10.39
N ASN A 111 37.08 -28.45 9.52
CA ASN A 111 36.10 -28.17 8.50
C ASN A 111 34.89 -27.41 9.12
N SER A 112 34.96 -26.10 9.25
CA SER A 112 33.80 -25.26 9.61
C SER A 112 33.20 -24.76 8.31
N MET A 113 32.05 -25.28 7.99
CA MET A 113 31.10 -24.74 7.06
C MET A 113 30.85 -23.28 7.51
N TYR A 114 31.43 -22.30 6.80
CA TYR A 114 31.06 -20.90 7.00
C TYR A 114 29.64 -20.78 6.46
N THR A 115 28.67 -20.76 7.34
CA THR A 115 27.37 -20.18 7.05
C THR A 115 27.65 -18.68 6.91
N GLU A 116 27.60 -18.14 5.71
CA GLU A 116 27.44 -16.70 5.54
C GLU A 116 26.18 -16.33 6.31
N ILE A 117 26.36 -15.54 7.37
CA ILE A 117 25.22 -14.94 8.05
C ILE A 117 24.78 -13.84 7.09
N ALA A 118 23.75 -14.11 6.30
CA ALA A 118 23.08 -13.08 5.54
C ALA A 118 22.54 -12.05 6.56
N TYR A 119 23.04 -10.84 6.47
CA TYR A 119 22.53 -9.74 7.29
C TYR A 119 21.17 -9.36 6.72
N ASP A 120 20.10 -9.63 7.50
CA ASP A 120 18.78 -9.10 7.24
C ASP A 120 18.80 -7.58 7.48
N THR A 121 18.66 -6.81 6.40
CA THR A 121 18.66 -5.33 6.43
C THR A 121 17.28 -4.75 6.15
N ARG A 122 16.23 -5.57 6.27
CA ARG A 122 14.84 -5.12 6.12
C ARG A 122 14.52 -4.02 7.14
N GLU A 123 13.79 -3.02 6.70
CA GLU A 123 13.38 -1.87 7.51
C GLU A 123 11.86 -1.81 7.59
N TYR A 124 11.36 -1.62 8.81
CA TYR A 124 9.94 -1.47 9.12
C TYR A 124 9.76 -0.31 10.09
N ASP A 125 8.64 0.38 9.99
CA ASP A 125 8.28 1.38 10.98
C ASP A 125 7.82 0.72 12.29
N SER A 126 8.04 1.40 13.40
CA SER A 126 7.54 0.94 14.69
C SER A 126 6.05 1.25 14.81
N VAL A 127 5.24 0.22 14.99
CA VAL A 127 3.81 0.36 15.22
C VAL A 127 3.54 0.44 16.73
N ALA A 128 2.89 1.52 17.17
CA ALA A 128 2.40 1.64 18.54
C ALA A 128 0.92 1.28 18.57
N GLU A 129 0.59 0.12 19.17
CA GLU A 129 -0.79 -0.36 19.23
C GLU A 129 -1.76 0.67 19.84
N ASN A 130 -2.96 0.74 19.28
CA ASN A 130 -4.03 1.58 19.80
C ASN A 130 -4.42 1.15 21.22
N GLY A 131 -4.50 2.10 22.14
CA GLY A 131 -5.05 1.90 23.49
C GLY A 131 -6.57 2.01 23.53
N PHE A 132 -7.17 1.63 24.67
CA PHE A 132 -8.58 1.91 24.90
C PHE A 132 -8.84 3.40 25.07
N VAL A 133 -9.92 3.87 24.45
CA VAL A 133 -10.39 5.27 24.45
C VAL A 133 -11.76 5.34 25.10
N SER A 134 -11.95 6.30 26.00
CA SER A 134 -13.25 6.60 26.62
C SER A 134 -14.19 7.27 25.60
N THR A 135 -15.38 6.73 25.40
CA THR A 135 -16.39 7.35 24.52
C THR A 135 -16.94 8.66 25.06
N ALA A 136 -16.82 8.90 26.37
CA ALA A 136 -17.19 10.18 26.97
C ALA A 136 -16.21 11.30 26.57
N ASP A 137 -14.94 10.97 26.28
CA ASP A 137 -13.91 11.91 25.88
C ASP A 137 -13.80 12.00 24.35
N ARG A 138 -13.86 10.85 23.67
CA ARG A 138 -13.73 10.74 22.21
C ARG A 138 -14.70 9.68 21.68
N PRO A 139 -15.91 10.05 21.27
CA PRO A 139 -16.88 9.10 20.71
C PRO A 139 -16.57 8.71 19.26
N LEU A 140 -15.67 9.42 18.58
CA LEU A 140 -15.34 9.23 17.18
C LEU A 140 -14.03 8.47 17.01
N SER A 141 -14.01 7.55 16.05
CA SER A 141 -12.81 6.91 15.50
C SER A 141 -12.74 7.16 14.01
N THR A 142 -11.73 7.90 13.57
CA THR A 142 -11.61 8.37 12.19
C THR A 142 -10.30 7.87 11.57
N PHE A 143 -10.36 7.27 10.37
CA PHE A 143 -9.18 6.72 9.69
C PHE A 143 -9.43 6.61 8.18
N ALA A 144 -8.33 6.52 7.39
CA ALA A 144 -8.39 6.26 5.97
C ALA A 144 -8.58 4.75 5.69
N ALA A 145 -9.21 4.41 4.57
CA ALA A 145 -9.22 3.04 4.11
C ALA A 145 -7.80 2.56 3.80
N ASP A 146 -7.56 1.27 4.00
CA ASP A 146 -6.33 0.61 3.61
C ASP A 146 -6.67 -0.75 2.98
N ARG A 147 -5.94 -1.11 1.93
CA ARG A 147 -6.10 -2.37 1.21
C ARG A 147 -4.79 -3.12 1.03
N ASP A 148 -3.71 -2.61 1.58
CA ASP A 148 -2.40 -3.23 1.48
C ASP A 148 -2.39 -4.60 2.16
N THR A 149 -1.58 -5.52 1.65
CA THR A 149 -1.52 -6.91 2.12
C THR A 149 -0.09 -7.40 2.32
N ALA A 150 0.90 -6.52 2.17
CA ALA A 150 2.32 -6.85 2.22
C ALA A 150 2.75 -7.48 3.55
N SER A 151 2.15 -7.05 4.67
CA SER A 151 2.48 -7.57 5.99
C SER A 151 2.25 -9.09 6.09
N TYR A 152 1.17 -9.62 5.48
CA TYR A 152 0.91 -11.06 5.56
C TYR A 152 1.98 -11.89 4.85
N SER A 153 2.34 -11.56 3.62
CA SER A 153 3.38 -12.26 2.85
C SER A 153 4.77 -12.06 3.48
N ASN A 154 5.04 -10.89 4.06
CA ASN A 154 6.24 -10.62 4.84
C ASN A 154 6.35 -11.55 6.06
N VAL A 155 5.32 -11.61 6.90
CA VAL A 155 5.26 -12.50 8.07
C VAL A 155 5.41 -13.96 7.65
N ARG A 156 4.78 -14.37 6.55
CA ARG A 156 4.92 -15.72 5.98
C ARG A 156 6.37 -16.01 5.63
N SER A 157 7.08 -15.09 4.96
CA SER A 157 8.48 -15.26 4.58
C SER A 157 9.41 -15.46 5.80
N TYR A 158 9.17 -14.75 6.91
CA TYR A 158 9.89 -14.96 8.17
C TYR A 158 9.64 -16.35 8.74
N ILE A 159 8.38 -16.77 8.80
CA ILE A 159 7.99 -18.08 9.35
C ILE A 159 8.58 -19.22 8.50
N GLU A 160 8.55 -19.12 7.18
CA GLU A 160 9.14 -20.10 6.26
C GLU A 160 10.66 -20.17 6.41
N SER A 161 11.32 -19.05 6.71
CA SER A 161 12.75 -18.99 7.04
C SER A 161 13.08 -19.51 8.45
N GLY A 162 12.07 -19.89 9.25
CA GLY A 162 12.22 -20.34 10.64
C GLY A 162 12.53 -19.22 11.63
N CYS A 163 12.25 -17.96 11.28
CA CYS A 163 12.46 -16.77 12.10
C CYS A 163 11.11 -16.19 12.57
N LEU A 164 11.14 -15.44 13.67
CA LEU A 164 10.01 -14.62 14.08
C LEU A 164 10.09 -13.26 13.36
N PRO A 165 8.97 -12.73 12.87
CA PRO A 165 8.94 -11.38 12.31
C PRO A 165 9.21 -10.34 13.42
N PRO A 166 9.84 -9.20 13.12
CA PRO A 166 9.90 -8.07 14.04
C PRO A 166 8.50 -7.44 14.18
N ASP A 167 8.26 -6.77 15.31
CA ASP A 167 6.94 -6.18 15.61
C ASP A 167 6.45 -5.25 14.49
N GLY A 168 7.33 -4.42 13.91
CA GLY A 168 6.97 -3.51 12.82
C GLY A 168 6.59 -4.17 11.49
N ALA A 169 6.92 -5.46 11.29
CA ALA A 169 6.48 -6.19 10.10
C ALA A 169 5.02 -6.67 10.19
N VAL A 170 4.38 -6.51 11.37
CA VAL A 170 3.02 -7.01 11.62
C VAL A 170 2.04 -5.84 11.67
N ARG A 171 1.37 -5.57 10.57
CA ARG A 171 0.24 -4.64 10.49
C ARG A 171 -1.04 -5.45 10.49
N ILE A 172 -1.83 -5.33 11.55
CA ILE A 172 -2.97 -6.23 11.80
C ILE A 172 -4.06 -6.05 10.73
N GLU A 173 -4.32 -4.82 10.30
CA GLU A 173 -5.27 -4.50 9.22
C GLU A 173 -4.92 -5.24 7.93
N GLU A 174 -3.66 -5.26 7.52
CA GLU A 174 -3.22 -5.97 6.33
C GLU A 174 -3.32 -7.49 6.48
N MET A 175 -3.04 -8.01 7.68
CA MET A 175 -3.24 -9.42 8.00
C MET A 175 -4.72 -9.81 7.89
N LEU A 176 -5.63 -8.93 8.31
CA LEU A 176 -7.07 -9.14 8.20
C LEU A 176 -7.54 -9.03 6.75
N ASN A 177 -7.10 -8.02 6.04
CA ASN A 177 -7.54 -7.71 4.66
C ASN A 177 -6.91 -8.62 3.61
N TYR A 178 -5.91 -9.42 3.99
CA TYR A 178 -5.34 -10.46 3.11
C TYR A 178 -6.36 -11.53 2.72
N PHE A 179 -7.36 -11.78 3.57
CA PHE A 179 -8.35 -12.83 3.38
C PHE A 179 -9.69 -12.30 2.91
N THR A 180 -10.41 -13.13 2.16
CA THR A 180 -11.80 -12.88 1.77
C THR A 180 -12.74 -13.52 2.79
N TYR A 181 -13.76 -12.78 3.25
CA TYR A 181 -14.74 -13.23 4.23
C TYR A 181 -16.13 -13.40 3.63
N ASP A 182 -16.96 -14.26 4.24
CA ASP A 182 -18.32 -14.55 3.79
C ASP A 182 -19.34 -13.51 4.33
N TYR A 183 -19.02 -12.21 4.24
CA TYR A 183 -19.96 -11.13 4.52
C TYR A 183 -20.29 -10.26 3.31
N ARG A 184 -19.76 -10.62 2.14
CA ARG A 184 -20.00 -9.89 0.90
C ARG A 184 -21.50 -9.76 0.62
N ARG A 185 -21.93 -8.54 0.40
CA ARG A 185 -23.28 -8.19 0.02
C ARG A 185 -23.23 -7.33 -1.24
N LYS A 186 -24.28 -7.40 -2.06
CA LYS A 186 -24.44 -6.43 -3.12
C LYS A 186 -24.81 -5.09 -2.48
N PRO A 187 -24.15 -3.96 -2.84
CA PRO A 187 -24.59 -2.63 -2.44
C PRO A 187 -26.05 -2.38 -2.80
N GLU A 188 -26.74 -1.56 -2.03
CA GLU A 188 -28.11 -1.13 -2.36
C GLU A 188 -28.09 -0.27 -3.63
N ASP A 189 -29.23 -0.20 -4.36
CA ASP A 189 -29.32 0.52 -5.62
C ASP A 189 -28.89 2.00 -5.46
N GLY A 190 -27.80 2.37 -6.12
CA GLY A 190 -27.21 3.70 -6.07
C GLY A 190 -26.14 3.91 -5.01
N GLU A 191 -25.86 2.93 -4.17
CA GLU A 191 -24.72 2.93 -3.24
C GLU A 191 -23.49 2.26 -3.85
N LYS A 192 -22.30 2.72 -3.49
CA LYS A 192 -21.02 2.12 -3.91
C LYS A 192 -20.61 0.98 -3.01
N PHE A 193 -20.97 1.07 -1.73
CA PHE A 193 -20.56 0.15 -0.69
C PHE A 193 -21.72 -0.56 -0.04
N SER A 194 -21.54 -1.82 0.26
CA SER A 194 -22.33 -2.53 1.24
C SER A 194 -21.59 -2.49 2.58
N ILE A 195 -22.27 -2.08 3.63
CA ILE A 195 -21.73 -2.05 4.99
C ILE A 195 -22.32 -3.23 5.78
N TYR A 196 -21.45 -4.09 6.30
CA TYR A 196 -21.79 -5.21 7.14
C TYR A 196 -21.21 -5.02 8.54
N THR A 197 -21.98 -5.32 9.58
CA THR A 197 -21.51 -5.23 10.97
C THR A 197 -21.87 -6.49 11.73
N GLU A 198 -20.97 -6.94 12.60
CA GLU A 198 -21.21 -8.06 13.51
C GLU A 198 -20.70 -7.70 14.91
N TYR A 199 -21.43 -8.14 15.94
CA TYR A 199 -21.10 -7.91 17.32
C TYR A 199 -21.13 -9.24 18.09
N SER A 200 -20.02 -9.57 18.76
CA SER A 200 -19.84 -10.86 19.42
C SER A 200 -19.05 -10.74 20.73
N ASP A 201 -18.91 -11.84 21.44
CA ASP A 201 -17.99 -11.94 22.58
C ASP A 201 -16.54 -11.83 22.10
N CYS A 202 -15.72 -11.04 22.82
CA CYS A 202 -14.28 -10.97 22.54
C CYS A 202 -13.61 -12.29 22.96
N PRO A 203 -12.90 -12.99 22.04
CA PRO A 203 -12.33 -14.31 22.34
C PRO A 203 -11.14 -14.28 23.29
N TRP A 204 -10.46 -13.15 23.44
CA TRP A 204 -9.29 -13.00 24.32
C TRP A 204 -9.58 -12.21 25.59
N ASN A 205 -10.73 -11.54 25.70
CA ASN A 205 -11.11 -10.74 26.85
C ASN A 205 -12.59 -10.88 27.15
N LYS A 206 -12.93 -11.57 28.24
CA LYS A 206 -14.31 -11.86 28.65
C LYS A 206 -15.11 -10.61 29.06
N ASP A 207 -14.42 -9.52 29.43
CA ASP A 207 -15.03 -8.30 29.94
C ASP A 207 -15.33 -7.29 28.83
N THR A 208 -14.95 -7.63 27.58
CA THR A 208 -15.17 -6.83 26.39
C THR A 208 -15.94 -7.61 25.31
N LYS A 209 -16.29 -6.91 24.24
CA LYS A 209 -16.95 -7.44 23.05
C LYS A 209 -16.10 -7.13 21.83
N LEU A 210 -16.34 -7.84 20.74
CA LEU A 210 -15.72 -7.59 19.45
C LEU A 210 -16.79 -7.10 18.47
N MET A 211 -16.56 -5.93 17.88
CA MET A 211 -17.36 -5.41 16.77
C MET A 211 -16.53 -5.48 15.48
N MET A 212 -17.08 -6.10 14.45
CA MET A 212 -16.55 -6.11 13.12
C MET A 212 -17.35 -5.13 12.26
N VAL A 213 -16.63 -4.31 11.50
CA VAL A 213 -17.17 -3.49 10.41
C VAL A 213 -16.52 -3.97 9.12
N GLY A 214 -17.34 -4.45 8.19
CA GLY A 214 -16.90 -4.85 6.87
C GLY A 214 -17.56 -4.00 5.81
N ILE A 215 -16.81 -3.55 4.84
CA ILE A 215 -17.36 -2.96 3.62
C ILE A 215 -16.92 -3.77 2.41
N ASN A 216 -17.73 -3.79 1.38
CA ASN A 216 -17.33 -4.30 0.09
C ASN A 216 -17.98 -3.49 -1.05
N THR A 217 -17.32 -3.49 -2.19
CA THR A 217 -17.82 -2.97 -3.47
C THR A 217 -18.36 -4.12 -4.32
N ASP A 218 -19.13 -3.79 -5.36
CA ASP A 218 -19.52 -4.76 -6.39
C ASP A 218 -18.30 -5.21 -7.20
N GLU A 219 -18.33 -6.47 -7.65
CA GLU A 219 -17.42 -6.97 -8.67
C GLU A 219 -17.78 -6.39 -10.03
N ILE A 220 -16.77 -6.12 -10.86
CA ILE A 220 -16.98 -5.73 -12.25
C ILE A 220 -16.80 -6.97 -13.12
N ASP A 221 -17.72 -7.20 -14.06
CA ASP A 221 -17.53 -8.23 -15.07
C ASP A 221 -16.31 -7.90 -15.94
N PHE A 222 -15.48 -8.90 -16.25
CA PHE A 222 -14.27 -8.74 -17.07
C PHE A 222 -14.53 -8.07 -18.44
N GLY A 223 -15.77 -8.10 -18.94
CA GLY A 223 -16.16 -7.44 -20.18
C GLY A 223 -16.31 -5.92 -20.07
N ASP A 224 -16.41 -5.38 -18.85
CA ASP A 224 -16.61 -3.95 -18.56
C ASP A 224 -15.32 -3.29 -18.02
N LYS A 225 -14.17 -4.00 -18.07
CA LYS A 225 -12.89 -3.43 -17.63
C LYS A 225 -12.50 -2.22 -18.48
N LYS A 226 -12.02 -1.16 -17.84
CA LYS A 226 -11.41 -0.03 -18.53
C LYS A 226 -10.10 -0.46 -19.18
N PRO A 227 -9.74 0.07 -20.37
CA PRO A 227 -8.45 -0.18 -20.96
C PRO A 227 -7.34 0.35 -20.06
N SER A 228 -6.20 -0.35 -20.01
CA SER A 228 -5.10 -0.02 -19.12
C SER A 228 -3.84 0.36 -19.90
N ASN A 229 -3.17 1.41 -19.44
CA ASN A 229 -1.83 1.79 -19.85
C ASN A 229 -0.89 1.50 -18.67
N LEU A 230 -0.15 0.42 -18.75
CA LEU A 230 0.71 -0.08 -17.68
C LEU A 230 2.18 0.14 -18.04
N VAL A 231 2.91 0.81 -17.15
CA VAL A 231 4.35 0.97 -17.24
C VAL A 231 5.01 0.11 -16.17
N PHE A 232 5.69 -0.95 -16.56
CA PHE A 232 6.47 -1.78 -15.66
C PHE A 232 7.84 -1.13 -15.46
N LEU A 233 8.10 -0.66 -14.25
CA LEU A 233 9.37 -0.09 -13.82
C LEU A 233 10.11 -1.15 -12.99
N ILE A 234 11.14 -1.75 -13.57
CA ILE A 234 11.76 -2.97 -13.06
C ILE A 234 13.19 -2.70 -12.63
N ASP A 235 13.48 -2.99 -11.37
CA ASP A 235 14.84 -3.07 -10.86
C ASP A 235 15.58 -4.24 -11.51
N THR A 236 16.70 -3.95 -12.15
CA THR A 236 17.61 -4.95 -12.73
C THR A 236 19.02 -4.81 -12.15
N SER A 237 19.17 -4.15 -11.00
CA SER A 237 20.45 -4.04 -10.30
C SER A 237 21.00 -5.40 -9.88
N GLY A 238 22.30 -5.44 -9.56
CA GLY A 238 22.99 -6.68 -9.18
C GLY A 238 22.39 -7.39 -7.97
N SER A 239 21.73 -6.66 -7.06
CA SER A 239 21.01 -7.24 -5.91
C SER A 239 19.81 -8.11 -6.31
N MET A 240 19.25 -7.88 -7.50
CA MET A 240 18.08 -8.60 -8.05
C MET A 240 18.40 -9.99 -8.63
N TYR A 241 19.60 -10.53 -8.43
CA TYR A 241 20.07 -11.78 -9.05
C TYR A 241 19.35 -13.04 -8.53
N GLU A 242 18.85 -13.06 -7.32
CA GLU A 242 18.28 -14.25 -6.67
C GLU A 242 16.94 -14.68 -7.29
N ASP A 243 16.61 -15.98 -7.16
CA ASP A 243 15.39 -16.59 -7.76
C ASP A 243 14.08 -15.94 -7.28
N ASN A 244 14.06 -15.43 -6.05
CA ASN A 244 12.93 -14.73 -5.44
C ASN A 244 12.89 -13.23 -5.76
N LYS A 245 13.73 -12.74 -6.67
CA LYS A 245 13.82 -11.34 -7.12
C LYS A 245 13.53 -11.24 -8.62
N LEU A 246 14.50 -10.85 -9.46
CA LEU A 246 14.24 -10.63 -10.90
C LEU A 246 13.59 -11.82 -11.62
N PRO A 247 13.97 -13.08 -11.42
CA PRO A 247 13.26 -14.21 -12.03
C PRO A 247 11.77 -14.28 -11.62
N LEU A 248 11.47 -13.98 -10.36
CA LEU A 248 10.08 -13.93 -9.87
C LEU A 248 9.34 -12.71 -10.43
N VAL A 249 10.00 -11.54 -10.57
CA VAL A 249 9.46 -10.34 -11.24
C VAL A 249 9.07 -10.66 -12.68
N GLN A 250 9.95 -11.29 -13.44
CA GLN A 250 9.70 -11.68 -14.83
C GLN A 250 8.47 -12.59 -14.94
N GLN A 251 8.37 -13.60 -14.05
CA GLN A 251 7.22 -14.50 -14.00
C GLN A 251 5.94 -13.75 -13.61
N SER A 252 6.02 -12.84 -12.65
CA SER A 252 4.88 -12.06 -12.14
C SER A 252 4.28 -11.18 -13.24
N PHE A 253 5.10 -10.42 -13.94
CA PHE A 253 4.64 -9.56 -15.03
C PHE A 253 4.20 -10.35 -16.27
N ALA A 254 4.78 -11.52 -16.54
CA ALA A 254 4.28 -12.41 -17.58
C ALA A 254 2.85 -12.88 -17.29
N MET A 255 2.56 -13.27 -16.04
CA MET A 255 1.20 -13.65 -15.63
C MET A 255 0.21 -12.49 -15.73
N LEU A 256 0.62 -11.26 -15.37
CA LEU A 256 -0.22 -10.07 -15.56
C LEU A 256 -0.48 -9.83 -17.05
N ALA A 257 0.56 -9.86 -17.88
CA ALA A 257 0.47 -9.60 -19.31
C ALA A 257 -0.48 -10.57 -20.02
N GLU A 258 -0.55 -11.84 -19.62
CA GLU A 258 -1.46 -12.86 -20.18
C GLU A 258 -2.95 -12.46 -20.07
N ASN A 259 -3.30 -11.52 -19.17
CA ASN A 259 -4.66 -11.05 -18.94
C ASN A 259 -4.97 -9.72 -19.64
N LEU A 260 -4.03 -9.18 -20.41
CA LEU A 260 -4.20 -7.94 -21.18
C LEU A 260 -4.71 -8.25 -22.58
N ASP A 261 -5.39 -7.26 -23.20
CA ASP A 261 -5.96 -7.38 -24.52
C ASP A 261 -5.47 -6.26 -25.49
N GLU A 262 -6.07 -6.17 -26.65
CA GLU A 262 -5.66 -5.23 -27.71
C GLU A 262 -5.91 -3.75 -27.37
N ASN A 263 -6.74 -3.47 -26.35
CA ASN A 263 -7.03 -2.11 -25.88
C ASN A 263 -6.04 -1.66 -24.82
N ASP A 264 -5.33 -2.61 -24.19
CA ASP A 264 -4.32 -2.32 -23.18
C ASP A 264 -2.97 -2.01 -23.83
N LYS A 265 -2.15 -1.21 -23.15
CA LYS A 265 -0.78 -0.87 -23.54
C LYS A 265 0.20 -1.24 -22.44
N VAL A 266 1.34 -1.77 -22.85
CA VAL A 266 2.45 -2.10 -21.94
C VAL A 266 3.69 -1.34 -22.35
N SER A 267 4.29 -0.64 -21.40
CA SER A 267 5.65 -0.10 -21.50
C SER A 267 6.53 -0.77 -20.45
N ILE A 268 7.82 -0.92 -20.73
CA ILE A 268 8.77 -1.50 -19.77
C ILE A 268 9.99 -0.60 -19.70
N VAL A 269 10.33 -0.19 -18.49
CA VAL A 269 11.53 0.54 -18.12
C VAL A 269 12.32 -0.32 -17.15
N THR A 270 13.61 -0.52 -17.42
CA THR A 270 14.53 -1.15 -16.46
C THR A 270 15.53 -0.14 -15.95
N TYR A 271 16.02 -0.33 -14.75
CA TYR A 271 17.08 0.51 -14.18
C TYR A 271 18.13 -0.31 -13.44
N ALA A 272 19.39 0.00 -13.75
CA ALA A 272 20.58 -0.56 -13.11
C ALA A 272 21.77 0.35 -13.43
N GLY A 273 21.89 1.49 -12.75
CA GLY A 273 22.89 2.53 -13.03
C GLY A 273 22.44 3.54 -14.09
N GLU A 274 21.80 3.09 -15.16
CA GLU A 274 21.11 3.91 -16.17
C GLU A 274 19.71 3.33 -16.39
N ASP A 275 18.75 4.20 -16.73
CA ASP A 275 17.43 3.78 -17.15
C ASP A 275 17.40 3.36 -18.62
N THR A 276 16.64 2.32 -18.93
CA THR A 276 16.49 1.80 -20.29
C THR A 276 15.04 1.53 -20.61
N VAL A 277 14.51 2.19 -21.64
CA VAL A 277 13.19 1.88 -22.18
C VAL A 277 13.30 0.62 -23.05
N VAL A 278 12.70 -0.47 -22.58
CA VAL A 278 12.69 -1.76 -23.28
C VAL A 278 11.49 -1.87 -24.21
N LEU A 279 10.30 -1.46 -23.75
CA LEU A 279 9.07 -1.38 -24.55
C LEU A 279 8.36 -0.05 -24.31
N SER A 280 7.69 0.47 -25.33
CA SER A 280 6.92 1.72 -25.25
C SER A 280 5.56 1.58 -25.93
N GLY A 281 4.49 1.46 -25.14
CA GLY A 281 3.10 1.41 -25.61
C GLY A 281 2.79 0.19 -26.49
N THR A 282 3.42 -0.95 -26.23
CA THR A 282 3.15 -2.22 -26.92
C THR A 282 1.75 -2.69 -26.57
N SER A 283 0.96 -3.14 -27.56
CA SER A 283 -0.38 -3.68 -27.31
C SER A 283 -0.33 -4.88 -26.37
N GLY A 284 -1.26 -4.95 -25.40
CA GLY A 284 -1.40 -6.10 -24.52
C GLY A 284 -1.63 -7.42 -25.23
N SER A 285 -2.14 -7.41 -26.48
CA SER A 285 -2.29 -8.60 -27.30
C SER A 285 -0.96 -9.12 -27.89
N GLU A 286 0.13 -8.34 -27.86
CA GLU A 286 1.45 -8.74 -28.36
C GLU A 286 2.23 -9.55 -27.31
N GLN A 287 1.62 -10.62 -26.81
CA GLN A 287 2.12 -11.46 -25.72
C GLN A 287 3.55 -11.95 -25.93
N TYR A 288 3.89 -12.34 -27.17
CA TYR A 288 5.23 -12.84 -27.49
C TYR A 288 6.29 -11.73 -27.28
N THR A 289 6.02 -10.52 -27.79
CA THR A 289 6.94 -9.38 -27.69
C THR A 289 7.16 -8.98 -26.22
N ILE A 290 6.08 -8.95 -25.43
CA ILE A 290 6.14 -8.61 -24.00
C ILE A 290 6.94 -9.67 -23.23
N ASN A 291 6.64 -10.96 -23.42
CA ASN A 291 7.32 -12.05 -22.74
C ASN A 291 8.80 -12.19 -23.17
N GLU A 292 9.14 -11.92 -24.43
CA GLU A 292 10.53 -11.88 -24.90
C GLU A 292 11.30 -10.75 -24.21
N ALA A 293 10.71 -9.56 -24.11
CA ALA A 293 11.30 -8.43 -23.40
C ALA A 293 11.55 -8.75 -21.93
N LEU A 294 10.54 -9.30 -21.22
CA LEU A 294 10.66 -9.69 -19.82
C LEU A 294 11.76 -10.75 -19.61
N SER A 295 11.75 -11.82 -20.40
CA SER A 295 12.70 -12.93 -20.26
C SER A 295 14.14 -12.60 -20.65
N SER A 296 14.36 -11.52 -21.40
CA SER A 296 15.70 -11.06 -21.82
C SER A 296 16.45 -10.26 -20.76
N MET A 297 15.80 -9.88 -19.66
CA MET A 297 16.40 -9.05 -18.61
C MET A 297 17.38 -9.86 -17.78
N THR A 298 18.48 -9.23 -17.38
CA THR A 298 19.52 -9.78 -16.52
C THR A 298 19.80 -8.83 -15.38
N ALA A 299 20.10 -9.36 -14.20
CA ALA A 299 20.43 -8.55 -13.03
C ALA A 299 21.91 -8.15 -13.10
N GLU A 300 22.18 -6.87 -13.35
CA GLU A 300 23.54 -6.32 -13.51
C GLU A 300 23.59 -4.84 -13.10
N GLY A 301 24.76 -4.36 -12.61
CA GLY A 301 24.98 -2.93 -12.36
C GLY A 301 24.55 -2.44 -10.98
N CYS A 302 24.49 -1.11 -10.82
CA CYS A 302 24.12 -0.41 -9.59
C CYS A 302 22.68 0.15 -9.70
N THR A 303 22.05 0.44 -8.57
CA THR A 303 20.66 0.93 -8.54
C THR A 303 20.61 2.45 -8.79
N ASN A 304 19.83 2.90 -9.78
CA ASN A 304 19.44 4.31 -9.95
C ASN A 304 17.93 4.39 -10.18
N GLY A 305 17.18 4.52 -9.09
CA GLY A 305 15.72 4.52 -9.11
C GLY A 305 15.08 5.87 -9.43
N GLY A 306 15.74 6.99 -9.09
CA GLY A 306 15.15 8.32 -9.20
C GLY A 306 14.84 8.76 -10.63
N ASP A 307 15.83 8.68 -11.53
CA ASP A 307 15.65 9.07 -12.94
C ASP A 307 14.72 8.10 -13.67
N ALA A 308 14.77 6.81 -13.34
CA ALA A 308 13.91 5.79 -13.96
C ALA A 308 12.42 5.99 -13.66
N ILE A 309 12.07 6.49 -12.47
CA ILE A 309 10.70 6.86 -12.16
C ILE A 309 10.22 8.01 -13.07
N ILE A 310 11.05 9.02 -13.30
CA ILE A 310 10.73 10.13 -14.22
C ILE A 310 10.46 9.57 -15.61
N THR A 311 11.35 8.71 -16.13
CA THR A 311 11.19 8.05 -17.44
C THR A 311 9.90 7.22 -17.50
N ALA A 312 9.55 6.52 -16.41
CA ALA A 312 8.32 5.73 -16.36
C ALA A 312 7.07 6.61 -16.46
N TYR A 313 7.03 7.74 -15.74
CA TYR A 313 5.92 8.68 -15.84
C TYR A 313 5.81 9.36 -17.20
N GLU A 314 6.95 9.78 -17.81
CA GLU A 314 6.97 10.30 -19.19
C GLU A 314 6.40 9.29 -20.21
N LEU A 315 6.67 8.00 -20.04
CA LEU A 315 6.07 6.95 -20.87
C LEU A 315 4.59 6.75 -20.59
N ALA A 316 4.17 6.87 -19.32
CA ALA A 316 2.77 6.77 -18.95
C ALA A 316 1.96 7.93 -19.57
N GLU A 317 2.47 9.15 -19.54
CA GLU A 317 1.88 10.32 -20.20
C GLU A 317 1.82 10.16 -21.72
N LYS A 318 2.94 9.75 -22.34
CA LYS A 318 3.03 9.54 -23.78
C LYS A 318 2.02 8.54 -24.32
N ASN A 319 1.75 7.49 -23.55
CA ASN A 319 0.84 6.41 -23.91
C ASN A 319 -0.54 6.52 -23.23
N PHE A 320 -0.84 7.64 -22.60
CA PHE A 320 -2.03 7.88 -21.83
C PHE A 320 -3.32 7.42 -22.55
N ILE A 321 -4.22 6.81 -21.79
CA ILE A 321 -5.53 6.38 -22.29
C ILE A 321 -6.61 7.21 -21.54
N GLU A 322 -7.30 8.07 -22.28
CA GLU A 322 -8.39 8.89 -21.72
C GLU A 322 -9.51 8.02 -21.17
N GLY A 323 -9.89 8.22 -19.92
CA GLY A 323 -10.89 7.40 -19.23
C GLY A 323 -10.47 5.97 -18.92
N GLY A 324 -9.22 5.61 -19.26
CA GLY A 324 -8.59 4.33 -18.93
C GLY A 324 -7.90 4.34 -17.56
N ASN A 325 -7.27 3.23 -17.21
CA ASN A 325 -6.41 3.12 -16.05
C ASN A 325 -4.95 3.33 -16.48
N ASN A 326 -4.34 4.42 -16.00
CA ASN A 326 -2.95 4.77 -16.31
C ASN A 326 -2.11 4.57 -15.04
N ARG A 327 -1.14 3.65 -15.09
CA ARG A 327 -0.44 3.20 -13.89
C ARG A 327 1.01 2.83 -14.14
N VAL A 328 1.89 3.29 -13.25
CA VAL A 328 3.24 2.76 -13.10
C VAL A 328 3.22 1.65 -12.06
N ILE A 329 3.87 0.53 -12.34
CA ILE A 329 4.04 -0.60 -11.40
C ILE A 329 5.53 -0.78 -11.18
N LEU A 330 6.00 -0.36 -10.02
CA LEU A 330 7.39 -0.48 -9.60
C LEU A 330 7.65 -1.86 -9.00
N ALA A 331 8.69 -2.54 -9.46
CA ALA A 331 9.17 -3.81 -8.90
C ALA A 331 10.62 -3.66 -8.46
N THR A 332 10.90 -3.83 -7.17
CA THR A 332 12.22 -3.61 -6.55
C THR A 332 12.42 -4.52 -5.34
N ASP A 333 13.69 -4.72 -4.92
CA ASP A 333 14.02 -5.37 -3.64
C ASP A 333 14.15 -4.38 -2.47
N GLY A 334 13.77 -3.12 -2.67
CA GLY A 334 13.66 -2.09 -1.64
C GLY A 334 14.73 -1.00 -1.70
N ASP A 335 15.82 -1.18 -2.45
CA ASP A 335 16.88 -0.18 -2.51
C ASP A 335 16.68 0.82 -3.66
N LEU A 336 16.00 1.94 -3.37
CA LEU A 336 15.87 3.09 -4.28
C LEU A 336 16.94 4.17 -4.01
N ASN A 337 18.05 3.80 -3.38
CA ASN A 337 19.00 4.73 -2.77
C ASN A 337 19.91 5.47 -3.75
N VAL A 338 19.76 5.30 -5.03
CA VAL A 338 20.68 5.92 -6.00
C VAL A 338 19.90 6.86 -6.88
N GLY A 339 20.16 8.10 -6.77
CA GLY A 339 19.55 9.11 -7.60
C GLY A 339 19.82 10.52 -7.12
N LEU A 340 19.58 11.46 -7.99
CA LEU A 340 19.75 12.89 -7.71
C LEU A 340 18.60 13.45 -6.85
N THR A 341 17.54 12.67 -6.64
CA THR A 341 16.35 13.07 -5.92
C THR A 341 16.37 12.55 -4.49
N SER A 342 16.07 13.45 -3.55
CA SER A 342 15.77 13.04 -2.17
C SER A 342 14.41 12.30 -2.14
N GLU A 343 14.17 11.54 -1.08
CA GLU A 343 12.87 10.89 -0.85
C GLU A 343 11.69 11.87 -0.95
N SER A 344 11.85 13.10 -0.43
CA SER A 344 10.84 14.16 -0.54
C SER A 344 10.59 14.61 -1.99
N ASP A 345 11.62 14.67 -2.84
CA ASP A 345 11.45 15.06 -4.24
C ASP A 345 10.73 13.96 -5.03
N LEU A 346 10.96 12.70 -4.67
CA LEU A 346 10.29 11.54 -5.25
C LEU A 346 8.80 11.52 -4.89
N VAL A 347 8.47 11.76 -3.62
CA VAL A 347 7.08 11.89 -3.14
C VAL A 347 6.38 13.08 -3.79
N ASP A 348 7.07 14.21 -3.96
CA ASP A 348 6.54 15.39 -4.65
C ASP A 348 6.20 15.08 -6.12
N LEU A 349 7.10 14.35 -6.85
CA LEU A 349 6.85 13.90 -8.22
C LEU A 349 5.61 13.02 -8.31
N ILE A 350 5.56 11.95 -7.51
CA ILE A 350 4.46 10.99 -7.50
C ILE A 350 3.13 11.71 -7.22
N THR A 351 3.12 12.59 -6.21
CA THR A 351 1.93 13.36 -5.83
C THR A 351 1.49 14.33 -6.94
N GLU A 352 2.44 14.94 -7.66
CA GLU A 352 2.14 15.85 -8.77
C GLU A 352 1.52 15.07 -9.95
N GLU A 353 2.12 13.94 -10.35
CA GLU A 353 1.65 13.10 -11.45
C GLU A 353 0.26 12.51 -11.19
N LYS A 354 0.00 12.07 -9.96
CA LYS A 354 -1.32 11.66 -9.52
C LYS A 354 -2.36 12.77 -9.70
N LYS A 355 -2.06 13.97 -9.21
CA LYS A 355 -3.02 15.09 -9.18
C LYS A 355 -3.26 15.74 -10.53
N GLU A 356 -2.21 15.93 -11.32
CA GLU A 356 -2.30 16.65 -12.59
C GLU A 356 -2.63 15.72 -13.76
N ASN A 357 -2.14 14.47 -13.73
CA ASN A 357 -2.17 13.57 -14.87
C ASN A 357 -3.01 12.30 -14.65
N ASN A 358 -3.54 12.05 -13.44
CA ASN A 358 -4.24 10.80 -13.08
C ASN A 358 -3.43 9.54 -13.42
N ILE A 359 -2.11 9.58 -13.15
CA ILE A 359 -1.22 8.42 -13.28
C ILE A 359 -0.88 7.92 -11.89
N PHE A 360 -1.26 6.68 -11.61
CA PHE A 360 -1.11 6.05 -10.31
C PHE A 360 0.19 5.25 -10.20
N LEU A 361 0.65 5.01 -8.97
CA LEU A 361 1.83 4.19 -8.70
C LEU A 361 1.47 3.03 -7.76
N SER A 362 1.64 1.79 -8.23
CA SER A 362 1.67 0.61 -7.36
C SER A 362 3.09 0.12 -7.17
N VAL A 363 3.37 -0.44 -6.00
CA VAL A 363 4.71 -0.90 -5.65
C VAL A 363 4.68 -2.38 -5.28
N LEU A 364 5.59 -3.15 -5.85
CA LEU A 364 5.78 -4.57 -5.59
C LEU A 364 7.18 -4.78 -5.00
N GLY A 365 7.24 -5.17 -3.74
CA GLY A 365 8.48 -5.56 -3.07
C GLY A 365 8.84 -7.02 -3.34
N PHE A 366 10.11 -7.30 -3.58
CA PHE A 366 10.64 -8.64 -3.81
C PHE A 366 11.89 -8.90 -2.95
N GLY A 367 12.23 -10.18 -2.73
CA GLY A 367 13.42 -10.53 -1.95
C GLY A 367 13.23 -10.38 -0.44
N THR A 368 14.09 -11.04 0.33
CA THR A 368 13.93 -11.15 1.80
C THR A 368 15.09 -10.56 2.60
N ASP A 369 16.05 -9.91 1.95
CA ASP A 369 17.30 -9.49 2.57
C ASP A 369 17.46 -7.97 2.70
N ASN A 370 16.85 -7.17 1.83
CA ASN A 370 17.01 -5.71 1.78
C ASN A 370 15.72 -4.90 1.64
N LEU A 371 14.57 -5.48 1.93
CA LEU A 371 13.28 -4.82 1.78
C LEU A 371 13.17 -3.57 2.66
N LYS A 372 12.86 -2.42 2.07
CA LYS A 372 12.57 -1.15 2.76
C LYS A 372 11.06 -0.94 2.80
N ASP A 373 10.39 -1.78 3.58
CA ASP A 373 8.94 -1.90 3.63
C ASP A 373 8.24 -0.54 3.82
N ASN A 374 8.66 0.22 4.81
CA ASN A 374 8.13 1.55 5.11
C ASN A 374 8.26 2.55 3.96
N LYS A 375 9.36 2.51 3.20
CA LYS A 375 9.56 3.40 2.05
C LYS A 375 8.68 3.00 0.88
N LEU A 376 8.57 1.70 0.60
CA LEU A 376 7.76 1.18 -0.49
C LEU A 376 6.27 1.43 -0.25
N GLU A 377 5.81 1.26 0.98
CA GLU A 377 4.45 1.61 1.42
C GLU A 377 4.19 3.11 1.21
N ALA A 378 5.07 3.98 1.72
CA ALA A 378 4.92 5.43 1.57
C ALA A 378 4.87 5.90 0.10
N LEU A 379 5.64 5.26 -0.81
CA LEU A 379 5.57 5.58 -2.24
C LEU A 379 4.22 5.18 -2.86
N ALA A 380 3.72 3.99 -2.54
CA ALA A 380 2.42 3.52 -3.02
C ALA A 380 1.27 4.42 -2.53
N ASP A 381 1.28 4.77 -1.26
CA ASP A 381 0.29 5.67 -0.64
C ASP A 381 0.22 7.05 -1.31
N ASN A 382 1.39 7.67 -1.54
CA ASN A 382 1.44 8.96 -2.23
C ASN A 382 1.02 8.88 -3.69
N GLY A 383 1.06 7.69 -4.29
CA GLY A 383 0.68 7.40 -5.67
C GLY A 383 -0.74 6.87 -5.88
N ASP A 384 -1.62 6.87 -4.86
CA ASP A 384 -2.95 6.24 -4.88
C ASP A 384 -2.90 4.80 -5.46
N GLY A 385 -1.83 4.09 -5.13
CA GLY A 385 -1.64 2.71 -5.53
C GLY A 385 -1.78 1.75 -4.37
N SER A 386 -1.31 0.53 -4.56
CA SER A 386 -1.22 -0.50 -3.53
C SER A 386 0.22 -0.96 -3.37
N TYR A 387 0.57 -1.30 -2.14
CA TYR A 387 1.82 -1.97 -1.83
C TYR A 387 1.59 -3.45 -1.56
N ALA A 388 2.36 -4.30 -2.20
CA ALA A 388 2.36 -5.74 -1.97
C ALA A 388 3.78 -6.28 -1.91
N PHE A 389 4.03 -7.25 -1.04
CA PHE A 389 5.29 -8.00 -1.01
C PHE A 389 5.09 -9.36 -1.67
N ILE A 390 5.84 -9.60 -2.74
CA ILE A 390 5.73 -10.81 -3.56
C ILE A 390 6.82 -11.80 -3.13
N ASP A 391 6.45 -12.75 -2.28
CA ASP A 391 7.34 -13.79 -1.79
C ASP A 391 7.35 -15.05 -2.67
N SER A 392 6.36 -15.19 -3.56
CA SER A 392 6.18 -16.39 -4.37
C SER A 392 5.35 -16.12 -5.63
N ALA A 393 5.44 -17.01 -6.61
CA ALA A 393 4.58 -16.99 -7.80
C ALA A 393 3.08 -17.13 -7.46
N TYR A 394 2.75 -17.74 -6.32
CA TYR A 394 1.37 -17.81 -5.83
C TYR A 394 0.86 -16.44 -5.39
N GLU A 395 1.69 -15.70 -4.64
CA GLU A 395 1.36 -14.33 -4.23
C GLU A 395 1.27 -13.41 -5.46
N ALA A 396 2.22 -13.53 -6.39
CA ALA A 396 2.17 -12.78 -7.64
C ALA A 396 0.86 -13.01 -8.40
N LYS A 397 0.40 -14.27 -8.49
CA LYS A 397 -0.88 -14.59 -9.14
C LYS A 397 -2.06 -13.95 -8.39
N LYS A 398 -2.08 -14.03 -7.05
CA LYS A 398 -3.13 -13.42 -6.23
C LYS A 398 -3.21 -11.92 -6.50
N VAL A 399 -2.10 -11.20 -6.36
CA VAL A 399 -2.05 -9.74 -6.46
C VAL A 399 -2.28 -9.23 -7.88
N LEU A 400 -1.64 -9.87 -8.88
CA LEU A 400 -1.60 -9.36 -10.25
C LEU A 400 -2.62 -9.99 -11.21
N VAL A 401 -3.28 -11.07 -10.81
CA VAL A 401 -4.28 -11.75 -11.64
C VAL A 401 -5.62 -11.82 -10.93
N ASP A 402 -5.67 -12.42 -9.75
CA ASP A 402 -6.94 -12.68 -9.06
C ASP A 402 -7.56 -11.38 -8.50
N GLU A 403 -6.73 -10.42 -8.04
CA GLU A 403 -7.14 -9.11 -7.51
C GLU A 403 -6.99 -7.97 -8.54
N MET A 404 -6.51 -8.27 -9.76
CA MET A 404 -6.26 -7.28 -10.80
C MET A 404 -7.51 -6.42 -11.11
N GLY A 405 -8.68 -7.04 -11.14
CA GLY A 405 -9.95 -6.36 -11.36
C GLY A 405 -10.17 -5.22 -10.36
N GLY A 406 -9.87 -5.46 -9.09
CA GLY A 406 -9.95 -4.47 -8.03
C GLY A 406 -8.83 -3.44 -8.08
N THR A 407 -7.60 -3.88 -8.31
CA THR A 407 -6.41 -3.01 -8.32
C THR A 407 -6.44 -2.03 -9.50
N LEU A 408 -6.89 -2.47 -10.67
CA LEU A 408 -6.94 -1.64 -11.87
C LEU A 408 -8.24 -0.84 -12.04
N ASN A 409 -9.33 -1.19 -11.34
CA ASN A 409 -10.60 -0.49 -11.45
C ASN A 409 -10.99 0.15 -10.11
N THR A 410 -10.45 1.32 -9.84
CA THR A 410 -10.85 2.12 -8.68
C THR A 410 -12.33 2.47 -8.78
N VAL A 411 -13.12 2.11 -7.78
CA VAL A 411 -14.55 2.38 -7.64
C VAL A 411 -14.78 3.65 -6.83
N ALA A 412 -13.92 3.88 -5.84
CA ALA A 412 -13.97 5.05 -4.98
C ALA A 412 -12.55 5.46 -4.55
N LYS A 413 -12.31 6.75 -4.49
CA LYS A 413 -11.09 7.37 -3.99
C LYS A 413 -11.36 8.21 -2.75
N ASP A 414 -10.31 8.58 -2.01
CA ASP A 414 -10.40 9.37 -0.77
C ASP A 414 -11.37 8.74 0.25
N VAL A 415 -11.36 7.41 0.38
CA VAL A 415 -12.28 6.70 1.26
C VAL A 415 -11.85 6.84 2.70
N LYS A 416 -12.73 7.40 3.52
CA LYS A 416 -12.53 7.64 4.95
C LYS A 416 -13.65 7.02 5.75
N PHE A 417 -13.27 6.45 6.88
CA PHE A 417 -14.20 5.91 7.86
C PHE A 417 -14.30 6.84 9.07
N GLN A 418 -15.49 6.97 9.59
CA GLN A 418 -15.73 7.54 10.91
C GLN A 418 -16.79 6.71 11.62
N ILE A 419 -16.39 6.07 12.70
CA ILE A 419 -17.30 5.32 13.56
C ILE A 419 -17.62 6.19 14.77
N GLU A 420 -18.92 6.49 14.95
CA GLU A 420 -19.43 7.22 16.11
C GLU A 420 -20.05 6.24 17.08
N PHE A 421 -19.43 6.08 18.25
CA PHE A 421 -19.91 5.19 19.30
C PHE A 421 -20.90 5.90 20.21
N ASN A 422 -22.00 5.21 20.57
CA ASN A 422 -22.99 5.73 21.49
C ASN A 422 -22.52 5.60 22.95
N PRO A 423 -22.22 6.71 23.66
CA PRO A 423 -21.73 6.66 25.04
C PRO A 423 -22.74 6.03 26.04
N ALA A 424 -24.03 5.94 25.69
CA ALA A 424 -25.03 5.28 26.52
C ALA A 424 -24.84 3.76 26.56
N ASN A 425 -24.29 3.15 25.51
CA ASN A 425 -24.13 1.71 25.35
C ASN A 425 -22.66 1.26 25.32
N VAL A 426 -21.74 2.16 25.00
CA VAL A 426 -20.29 1.90 24.88
C VAL A 426 -19.54 2.80 25.88
N LYS A 427 -18.87 2.20 26.86
CA LYS A 427 -18.01 2.89 27.84
C LYS A 427 -16.69 3.32 27.22
N GLY A 428 -16.16 2.48 26.31
CA GLY A 428 -14.92 2.73 25.63
C GLY A 428 -14.70 1.74 24.49
N TYR A 429 -13.74 2.02 23.66
CA TYR A 429 -13.38 1.17 22.51
C TYR A 429 -11.87 1.20 22.26
N ARG A 430 -11.39 0.21 21.51
CA ARG A 430 -10.05 0.15 20.96
C ARG A 430 -10.15 -0.33 19.51
N GLN A 431 -9.65 0.47 18.55
CA GLN A 431 -9.47 0.03 17.19
C GLN A 431 -8.31 -0.95 17.13
N ILE A 432 -8.42 -2.01 16.35
CA ILE A 432 -7.40 -3.04 16.17
C ILE A 432 -6.80 -2.86 14.78
N GLY A 433 -5.53 -2.48 14.72
CA GLY A 433 -4.87 -2.08 13.49
C GLY A 433 -5.18 -0.65 13.05
N TYR A 434 -4.75 -0.28 11.85
CA TYR A 434 -4.94 1.05 11.24
C TYR A 434 -4.24 2.21 11.98
N GLU A 435 -3.21 1.93 12.75
CA GLU A 435 -2.47 2.94 13.52
C GLU A 435 -1.82 3.98 12.59
N ASN A 436 -1.28 3.55 11.45
CA ASN A 436 -0.68 4.41 10.43
C ASN A 436 -1.71 5.13 9.54
N ARG A 437 -2.98 4.74 9.60
CA ARG A 437 -4.10 5.30 8.82
C ARG A 437 -5.02 6.23 9.63
N ALA A 438 -4.68 6.52 10.89
CA ALA A 438 -5.49 7.37 11.76
C ALA A 438 -5.59 8.81 11.22
N LEU A 439 -6.79 9.38 11.23
CA LEU A 439 -7.08 10.75 10.82
C LEU A 439 -7.65 11.55 12.00
N ALA A 440 -7.49 12.87 11.95
CA ALA A 440 -8.21 13.73 12.88
C ALA A 440 -9.72 13.73 12.56
N ASP A 441 -10.58 13.79 13.59
CA ASP A 441 -12.03 13.72 13.42
C ASP A 441 -12.57 14.82 12.47
N ALA A 442 -11.92 16.00 12.45
CA ALA A 442 -12.26 17.09 11.56
C ALA A 442 -11.91 16.83 10.09
N ASP A 443 -10.95 15.93 9.84
CA ASP A 443 -10.48 15.60 8.48
C ASP A 443 -11.44 14.66 7.75
N PHE A 444 -12.36 14.03 8.46
CA PHE A 444 -13.42 13.23 7.84
C PHE A 444 -14.25 14.04 6.84
N ALA A 445 -14.60 15.27 7.19
CA ALA A 445 -15.38 16.17 6.34
C ALA A 445 -14.53 17.01 5.38
N ASN A 446 -13.22 16.91 5.45
CA ASN A 446 -12.30 17.73 4.66
C ASN A 446 -11.91 17.02 3.36
N ASP A 447 -12.42 17.50 2.23
CA ASP A 447 -12.14 16.95 0.90
C ASP A 447 -10.70 17.20 0.41
N ALA A 448 -9.91 18.00 1.14
CA ALA A 448 -8.51 18.25 0.82
C ALA A 448 -7.54 17.26 1.50
N VAL A 449 -8.02 16.50 2.49
CA VAL A 449 -7.25 15.45 3.16
C VAL A 449 -7.46 14.15 2.39
N ASP A 450 -6.38 13.50 2.05
CA ASP A 450 -6.36 12.24 1.33
C ASP A 450 -6.97 11.10 2.17
N GLY A 451 -7.52 10.11 1.51
CA GLY A 451 -8.05 8.87 2.07
C GLY A 451 -7.42 7.68 1.36
N GLY A 452 -8.04 6.52 1.41
CA GLY A 452 -7.57 5.37 0.62
C GLY A 452 -8.43 5.12 -0.61
N GLU A 453 -7.93 4.31 -1.54
CA GLU A 453 -8.65 3.88 -2.73
C GLU A 453 -9.24 2.50 -2.52
N ILE A 454 -10.48 2.32 -3.01
CA ILE A 454 -11.13 1.01 -3.03
C ILE A 454 -11.53 0.66 -4.45
N GLY A 455 -11.07 -0.48 -4.91
CA GLY A 455 -11.37 -1.02 -6.23
C GLY A 455 -12.59 -1.93 -6.26
N ALA A 456 -12.93 -2.40 -7.45
CA ALA A 456 -14.05 -3.29 -7.67
C ALA A 456 -13.84 -4.66 -7.00
N GLY A 457 -14.86 -5.16 -6.31
CA GLY A 457 -14.82 -6.43 -5.60
C GLY A 457 -13.95 -6.45 -4.33
N HIS A 458 -13.34 -5.32 -3.96
CA HIS A 458 -12.55 -5.23 -2.74
C HIS A 458 -13.41 -5.28 -1.48
N MET A 459 -12.81 -5.82 -0.44
CA MET A 459 -13.38 -5.90 0.92
C MET A 459 -12.42 -5.23 1.89
N VAL A 460 -12.94 -4.43 2.81
CA VAL A 460 -12.17 -3.83 3.91
C VAL A 460 -12.81 -4.24 5.22
N THR A 461 -12.02 -4.84 6.11
CA THR A 461 -12.44 -5.35 7.42
C THR A 461 -11.75 -4.58 8.52
N VAL A 462 -12.54 -4.05 9.45
CA VAL A 462 -12.05 -3.31 10.62
C VAL A 462 -12.61 -3.95 11.88
N LEU A 463 -11.78 -4.12 12.90
CA LEU A 463 -12.16 -4.68 14.18
C LEU A 463 -12.05 -3.65 15.29
N TYR A 464 -13.01 -3.66 16.19
CA TYR A 464 -13.01 -2.89 17.42
C TYR A 464 -13.24 -3.80 18.63
N GLU A 465 -12.40 -3.66 19.64
CA GLU A 465 -12.68 -4.20 20.96
C GLU A 465 -13.50 -3.16 21.73
N ILE A 466 -14.70 -3.55 22.16
CA ILE A 466 -15.71 -2.68 22.74
C ILE A 466 -15.86 -2.98 24.22
N VAL A 467 -15.84 -1.96 25.05
CA VAL A 467 -16.19 -2.04 26.48
C VAL A 467 -17.65 -1.61 26.63
N PRO A 468 -18.59 -2.53 26.95
CA PRO A 468 -19.99 -2.17 27.17
C PRO A 468 -20.15 -1.20 28.35
N ALA A 469 -21.18 -0.34 28.33
CA ALA A 469 -21.44 0.65 29.38
C ALA A 469 -21.55 0.05 30.77
N GLY A 470 -22.04 -1.20 30.90
CA GLY A 470 -22.18 -1.92 32.17
C GLY A 470 -20.97 -2.75 32.60
N SER A 471 -19.84 -2.68 31.85
CA SER A 471 -18.64 -3.44 32.17
C SER A 471 -17.82 -2.79 33.29
N ASP A 472 -17.24 -3.64 34.14
CA ASP A 472 -16.29 -3.22 35.19
C ASP A 472 -14.87 -3.00 34.62
N PHE A 473 -14.65 -3.26 33.32
CA PHE A 473 -13.37 -3.05 32.68
C PHE A 473 -12.94 -1.58 32.78
N ASP A 474 -11.70 -1.34 33.23
CA ASP A 474 -11.16 0.01 33.39
C ASP A 474 -10.75 0.61 32.04
N VAL A 475 -11.37 1.72 31.67
CA VAL A 475 -11.04 2.48 30.47
C VAL A 475 -10.32 3.76 30.91
N PRO A 476 -9.09 4.01 30.43
CA PRO A 476 -8.41 5.26 30.71
C PRO A 476 -9.27 6.47 30.30
N ALA A 477 -9.58 7.34 31.23
CA ALA A 477 -10.32 8.58 31.00
C ALA A 477 -9.41 9.77 31.30
N ALA A 478 -9.54 10.85 30.52
CA ALA A 478 -8.83 12.09 30.81
C ALA A 478 -9.45 12.79 32.02
N GLU A 479 -8.60 13.22 32.97
CA GLU A 479 -9.06 14.11 34.03
C GLU A 479 -9.25 15.52 33.48
N HIS A 480 -10.50 15.93 33.25
CA HIS A 480 -10.83 17.28 32.80
C HIS A 480 -11.01 18.23 33.99
N LYS A 481 -10.11 19.20 34.11
CA LYS A 481 -10.23 20.26 35.12
C LYS A 481 -11.39 21.24 34.84
N TYR A 482 -11.73 21.39 33.58
CA TYR A 482 -12.77 22.31 33.09
C TYR A 482 -13.80 21.51 32.29
N GLY A 483 -15.07 21.63 32.61
CA GLY A 483 -16.16 20.95 31.87
C GLY A 483 -17.00 19.95 32.63
N GLN A 484 -16.73 19.68 33.94
CA GLN A 484 -17.52 18.73 34.74
C GLN A 484 -18.84 19.31 35.29
N ASP A 485 -19.21 20.55 35.02
CA ASP A 485 -20.34 21.22 35.69
C ASP A 485 -21.63 21.34 34.86
N SER A 486 -21.84 20.56 33.80
CA SER A 486 -23.10 20.67 33.02
C SER A 486 -24.18 19.65 33.35
N ASN A 487 -23.97 18.71 34.31
CA ASN A 487 -24.98 17.69 34.69
C ASN A 487 -25.43 17.72 36.16
N GLN A 488 -25.34 18.85 36.85
CA GLN A 488 -26.16 19.03 38.08
C GLN A 488 -27.40 19.83 37.71
N ALA A 489 -28.48 19.09 37.55
CA ALA A 489 -29.82 19.63 37.43
C ALA A 489 -30.13 20.54 38.64
N ASN A 490 -30.13 21.83 38.44
CA ASN A 490 -30.73 22.77 39.36
C ASN A 490 -32.25 22.61 39.32
N THR A 491 -32.80 21.89 40.32
CA THR A 491 -34.17 22.10 40.78
C THR A 491 -34.22 23.44 41.50
N SER A 492 -34.63 24.49 40.87
CA SER A 492 -35.29 25.62 41.50
C SER A 492 -36.26 26.29 40.53
N GLU A 493 -37.52 26.22 40.91
CA GLU A 493 -38.64 26.94 40.32
C GLU A 493 -38.35 28.44 40.19
N THR A 494 -38.62 29.05 39.07
CA THR A 494 -39.59 30.13 38.87
C THR A 494 -39.46 30.84 37.53
N ALA A 495 -40.64 31.07 36.96
CA ALA A 495 -41.02 32.13 36.01
C ALA A 495 -40.76 31.93 34.48
N SER A 496 -41.81 31.43 33.87
CA SER A 496 -42.52 31.87 32.65
C SER A 496 -41.89 32.96 31.79
N GLN A 497 -41.59 32.67 30.50
CA GLN A 497 -42.22 33.33 29.36
C GLN A 497 -41.72 32.76 28.04
N ASP A 498 -42.72 32.27 27.28
CA ASP A 498 -42.83 32.13 25.83
C ASP A 498 -41.55 32.11 24.95
N VAL A 499 -41.11 30.90 24.61
CA VAL A 499 -40.51 30.61 23.27
C VAL A 499 -41.25 29.39 22.72
N LYS A 500 -41.99 29.61 21.64
CA LYS A 500 -42.73 28.59 20.93
C LYS A 500 -41.81 27.47 20.42
N ASP A 501 -42.21 26.29 20.78
CA ASP A 501 -41.82 24.99 20.30
C ASP A 501 -41.49 24.91 18.82
N LYS A 502 -40.28 24.42 18.54
CA LYS A 502 -40.08 23.34 17.58
C LYS A 502 -39.67 22.14 18.43
N SER A 503 -40.63 21.31 18.77
CA SER A 503 -40.38 19.96 19.26
C SER A 503 -39.89 19.14 18.06
N ASP A 504 -38.57 19.16 17.81
CA ASP A 504 -37.96 18.04 17.13
C ASP A 504 -38.16 16.85 18.07
N SER A 505 -38.83 15.82 17.55
CA SER A 505 -38.97 14.52 18.21
C SER A 505 -37.55 14.07 18.60
N ALA A 506 -37.27 13.97 19.89
CA ALA A 506 -36.03 13.36 20.34
C ALA A 506 -36.05 11.92 19.83
N GLU A 507 -35.22 11.64 18.83
CA GLU A 507 -35.03 10.28 18.34
C GLU A 507 -34.48 9.44 19.48
N ASP A 508 -35.05 8.24 19.67
CA ASP A 508 -34.66 7.33 20.73
C ASP A 508 -33.49 6.45 20.29
N TYR A 509 -32.26 6.88 20.57
CA TYR A 509 -31.03 6.16 20.25
C TYR A 509 -30.63 5.10 21.30
N THR A 510 -31.50 4.74 22.23
CA THR A 510 -31.16 3.84 23.35
C THR A 510 -30.80 2.43 22.91
N GLY A 511 -31.17 2.01 21.69
CA GLY A 511 -30.86 0.69 21.14
C GLY A 511 -29.63 0.66 20.24
N GLU A 512 -29.05 1.80 19.92
CA GLU A 512 -27.95 1.91 18.96
C GLU A 512 -26.58 1.78 19.65
N LEU A 513 -25.68 1.00 19.06
CA LEU A 513 -24.32 0.81 19.55
C LEU A 513 -23.37 1.86 18.96
N ALA A 514 -23.47 2.06 17.65
CA ALA A 514 -22.63 2.97 16.90
C ALA A 514 -23.26 3.34 15.56
N THR A 515 -22.74 4.39 14.93
CA THR A 515 -23.00 4.69 13.52
C THR A 515 -21.70 4.56 12.73
N VAL A 516 -21.72 3.78 11.66
CA VAL A 516 -20.61 3.63 10.72
C VAL A 516 -20.84 4.60 9.57
N ASN A 517 -19.93 5.54 9.39
CA ASN A 517 -19.94 6.51 8.30
C ASN A 517 -18.78 6.22 7.36
N VAL A 518 -19.06 6.14 6.05
CA VAL A 518 -18.08 5.98 4.97
C VAL A 518 -18.21 7.15 4.02
N ARG A 519 -17.17 7.97 3.94
CA ARG A 519 -17.08 9.12 3.04
C ARG A 519 -16.13 8.79 1.92
N TYR A 520 -16.48 9.13 0.68
CA TYR A 520 -15.69 8.78 -0.49
C TYR A 520 -15.96 9.75 -1.65
N LYS A 521 -15.06 9.78 -2.62
CA LYS A 521 -15.26 10.44 -3.92
C LYS A 521 -15.43 9.42 -5.03
N GLU A 522 -16.16 9.80 -6.07
CA GLU A 522 -16.15 9.07 -7.35
C GLU A 522 -14.73 9.12 -7.94
N PRO A 523 -14.28 8.12 -8.73
CA PRO A 523 -12.93 8.11 -9.31
C PRO A 523 -12.56 9.38 -10.05
N ASP A 524 -13.53 9.95 -10.82
CA ASP A 524 -13.36 11.19 -11.59
C ASP A 524 -13.99 12.41 -10.91
N GLY A 525 -14.40 12.28 -9.63
CA GLY A 525 -15.13 13.31 -8.88
C GLY A 525 -14.26 14.07 -7.89
N ASP A 526 -14.65 15.34 -7.62
CA ASP A 526 -13.99 16.20 -6.62
C ASP A 526 -14.81 16.37 -5.34
N LYS A 527 -16.07 15.92 -5.34
CA LYS A 527 -16.96 16.02 -4.19
C LYS A 527 -17.21 14.67 -3.59
N SER A 528 -17.09 14.63 -2.27
CA SER A 528 -17.37 13.40 -1.54
C SER A 528 -18.87 13.16 -1.34
N SER A 529 -19.22 11.89 -1.31
CA SER A 529 -20.49 11.31 -0.92
C SER A 529 -20.36 10.63 0.45
N LEU A 530 -21.48 10.42 1.13
CA LEU A 530 -21.53 9.78 2.44
C LEU A 530 -22.52 8.63 2.42
N VAL A 531 -22.10 7.48 2.93
CA VAL A 531 -22.98 6.33 3.25
C VAL A 531 -22.89 6.09 4.75
N SER A 532 -24.04 5.88 5.39
CA SER A 532 -24.10 5.67 6.85
C SER A 532 -24.95 4.45 7.19
N ARG A 533 -24.52 3.73 8.22
CA ARG A 533 -25.24 2.56 8.74
C ARG A 533 -25.22 2.58 10.27
N VAL A 534 -26.42 2.45 10.88
CA VAL A 534 -26.58 2.30 12.33
C VAL A 534 -26.39 0.84 12.73
N VAL A 535 -25.69 0.61 13.85
CA VAL A 535 -25.36 -0.69 14.41
C VAL A 535 -26.13 -0.93 15.69
#